data_97b37dde9817b69f75589759cded06a9
#
_entry.id   97b37dde9817b69f75589759cded06a9
#
_cell.length_a   1.000
_cell.length_b   1.000
_cell.length_c   1.000
_cell.angle_alpha   90.00
_cell.angle_beta   90.00
_cell.angle_gamma   90.00
#
_symmetry.space_group_name_H-M   'P 1'
#
loop_
_entity.id
_entity.type
_entity.pdbx_description
1 polymer ?
#
loop_
_entity_poly.entity_id
_entity_poly.type
_entity_poly.pdbx_seq_one_letter_code
_entity_poly.pdbx_strand_id
1 'polypeptide(L)'
;MKKIALVSIMFLSLVFMVSCGSGGESCEQNEDCASGFVCDQGLGECIPENNSGDKGETDENNEGGNQEGGNQNGGGNNSGGNTDEPAHGGIYVTCTPGETRPCYEGPSGTEGVGICKAGIAECVEDGTDWSECRDQVLPKPEICSDGIDQDCDGEDVTPENAKDIDGDGYTYCSGDCCETTWDCNADPEKVNPSSYEVQMNGVDDNCDGHIDESVSPCDSGIMTETTNPMDMAQSIDLCPVVDDKSFGVVSAKLLFPDGTEGTIPAQQHAVLTGYGNVLKPKAGTSFLAFSTGKVTAGQDEFSVDNGTSSEAPADWFQANGGVSFPDSPACSGLMQDSDPGKPPVNDPVMLELVIRAPKNAEAFGLGVYYLSSEFPTYVCKFNDYFVMLLDTAFTTTDPSLQNPADKNIAMDSLGNPLGINLAKSGLFTVCCPRNAFPSCQGDEELKGTPFTPNQCPGGVIGAVTMENAHGATGWLEVRGNIVPGEEFKLRMAIWDTRDHVLDSMVLLDNFQWYEMAGKPGIAPK
;
A
#
# COMPACT_ATOMS: atom_id res chain seq x y z
N MET A 1 -19.11 65.26 8.91
CA MET A 1 -17.75 65.65 9.22
C MET A 1 -17.20 64.62 10.20
N LYS A 2 -16.41 63.66 9.74
CA LYS A 2 -15.26 63.01 10.35
C LYS A 2 -14.87 61.84 9.44
N LYS A 3 -13.75 62.01 8.78
CA LYS A 3 -13.08 60.97 7.96
C LYS A 3 -12.48 59.96 8.93
N ILE A 4 -12.72 58.67 8.68
CA ILE A 4 -11.94 57.57 9.27
C ILE A 4 -11.22 56.87 8.10
N ALA A 5 -9.91 56.83 8.20
CA ALA A 5 -8.99 56.21 7.23
C ALA A 5 -9.06 54.68 7.36
N LEU A 6 -9.22 54.01 6.23
CA LEU A 6 -8.99 52.56 6.10
C LEU A 6 -7.47 52.31 5.98
N VAL A 7 -6.93 51.57 6.91
CA VAL A 7 -5.60 50.97 6.80
C VAL A 7 -5.78 49.57 6.20
N SER A 8 -5.31 49.44 4.96
CA SER A 8 -5.21 48.13 4.25
C SER A 8 -4.00 47.39 4.81
N ILE A 9 -4.24 46.29 5.51
CA ILE A 9 -3.20 45.31 5.84
C ILE A 9 -3.22 44.25 4.76
N MET A 10 -2.19 44.24 3.93
CA MET A 10 -1.89 43.22 2.95
C MET A 10 -1.33 42.01 3.72
N PHE A 11 -2.10 40.92 3.86
CA PHE A 11 -1.58 39.62 4.24
C PHE A 11 -1.03 38.95 2.98
N LEU A 12 0.29 38.80 2.96
CA LEU A 12 0.99 38.00 1.98
C LEU A 12 0.84 36.53 2.40
N SER A 13 -0.06 35.81 1.76
CA SER A 13 -0.19 34.36 1.92
C SER A 13 0.95 33.69 1.15
N LEU A 14 1.93 33.18 1.87
CA LEU A 14 2.93 32.26 1.35
C LEU A 14 2.26 30.90 1.16
N VAL A 15 2.02 30.53 -0.09
CA VAL A 15 1.62 29.17 -0.46
C VAL A 15 2.88 28.30 -0.45
N PHE A 16 3.05 27.46 0.54
CA PHE A 16 4.01 26.36 0.48
C PHE A 16 3.42 25.27 -0.42
N MET A 17 3.92 25.19 -1.65
CA MET A 17 3.79 23.97 -2.44
C MET A 17 4.78 22.95 -1.90
N VAL A 18 4.28 21.89 -1.26
CA VAL A 18 5.09 20.70 -0.98
C VAL A 18 5.20 19.94 -2.30
N SER A 19 6.35 20.05 -2.94
CA SER A 19 6.75 19.19 -4.06
C SER A 19 7.48 17.99 -3.46
N CYS A 20 6.99 16.77 -3.67
CA CYS A 20 7.78 15.56 -3.48
C CYS A 20 8.86 15.55 -4.58
N GLY A 21 10.10 15.87 -4.24
CA GLY A 21 11.25 15.91 -5.15
C GLY A 21 12.24 14.82 -4.78
N SER A 22 12.52 13.97 -5.76
CA SER A 22 13.74 13.18 -5.89
C SER A 22 14.98 14.06 -5.75
N GLY A 23 16.07 13.55 -5.13
CA GLY A 23 17.32 14.28 -4.86
C GLY A 23 17.79 15.18 -5.99
N GLY A 24 18.20 16.42 -5.61
CA GLY A 24 18.67 17.45 -6.55
C GLY A 24 18.10 18.85 -6.31
N GLU A 25 17.45 19.13 -5.18
CA GLU A 25 17.03 20.49 -4.82
C GLU A 25 18.23 21.29 -4.32
N SER A 26 18.36 22.53 -4.80
CA SER A 26 19.42 23.44 -4.38
C SER A 26 19.21 23.91 -2.94
N CYS A 27 20.27 23.89 -2.12
CA CYS A 27 20.25 24.28 -0.73
C CYS A 27 21.40 25.21 -0.36
N GLU A 28 21.20 26.06 0.65
CA GLU A 28 22.25 26.85 1.28
C GLU A 28 22.56 26.37 2.71
N GLN A 29 21.58 25.72 3.37
CA GLN A 29 21.68 25.18 4.74
C GLN A 29 20.91 23.86 4.84
N ASN A 30 21.22 23.04 5.87
CA ASN A 30 20.53 21.76 6.10
C ASN A 30 19.01 21.90 6.33
N GLU A 31 18.56 23.08 6.78
CA GLU A 31 17.14 23.38 7.01
C GLU A 31 16.33 23.53 5.70
N ASP A 32 17.02 23.65 4.57
CA ASP A 32 16.41 23.72 3.24
C ASP A 32 16.09 22.34 2.69
N CYS A 33 16.66 21.28 3.27
CA CYS A 33 16.50 19.91 2.80
C CYS A 33 15.37 19.18 3.52
N ALA A 34 14.71 18.27 2.80
CA ALA A 34 13.70 17.38 3.39
C ALA A 34 14.31 16.45 4.45
N SER A 35 13.48 15.92 5.34
CA SER A 35 13.92 14.99 6.40
C SER A 35 14.63 13.76 5.81
N GLY A 36 15.85 13.48 6.29
CA GLY A 36 16.70 12.41 5.77
C GLY A 36 17.74 12.84 4.72
N PHE A 37 17.80 14.17 4.43
CA PHE A 37 18.80 14.76 3.53
C PHE A 37 19.57 15.88 4.23
N VAL A 38 20.84 16.05 3.86
CA VAL A 38 21.71 17.15 4.31
C VAL A 38 22.20 17.97 3.12
N CYS A 39 22.42 19.25 3.34
CA CYS A 39 22.93 20.13 2.30
C CYS A 39 24.44 19.94 2.11
N ASP A 40 24.87 19.47 0.95
CA ASP A 40 26.27 19.50 0.55
C ASP A 40 26.64 20.93 0.10
N GLN A 41 27.32 21.67 0.97
CA GLN A 41 27.72 23.06 0.71
C GLN A 41 28.73 23.20 -0.44
N GLY A 42 29.33 22.11 -0.90
CA GLY A 42 30.24 22.10 -2.04
C GLY A 42 29.50 21.95 -3.38
N LEU A 43 28.37 21.28 -3.37
CA LEU A 43 27.53 21.05 -4.53
C LEU A 43 26.32 21.98 -4.58
N GLY A 44 25.89 22.51 -3.42
CA GLY A 44 24.66 23.31 -3.28
C GLY A 44 23.38 22.48 -3.48
N GLU A 45 23.42 21.19 -3.21
CA GLU A 45 22.31 20.23 -3.41
C GLU A 45 22.07 19.38 -2.16
N CYS A 46 20.82 18.96 -1.96
CA CYS A 46 20.44 18.06 -0.87
C CYS A 46 20.84 16.62 -1.20
N ILE A 47 21.69 16.03 -0.35
CA ILE A 47 22.15 14.63 -0.46
C ILE A 47 21.65 13.79 0.72
N PRO A 48 21.42 12.46 0.55
CA PRO A 48 21.04 11.59 1.65
C PRO A 48 22.05 11.61 2.81
N GLU A 49 21.59 11.63 4.02
CA GLU A 49 22.39 11.77 5.26
C GLU A 49 23.49 10.69 5.41
N ASN A 50 23.34 9.54 4.76
CA ASN A 50 24.31 8.43 4.78
C ASN A 50 25.49 8.62 3.79
N ASN A 51 25.49 9.67 2.97
CA ASN A 51 26.53 9.92 1.97
C ASN A 51 27.46 11.11 2.31
N SER A 52 27.40 11.63 3.54
CA SER A 52 28.33 12.63 4.00
C SER A 52 29.69 11.98 4.30
N GLY A 53 30.51 11.85 3.26
CA GLY A 53 31.90 11.38 3.36
C GLY A 53 32.68 12.27 4.33
N ASP A 54 33.29 11.61 5.29
CA ASP A 54 34.20 12.12 6.31
C ASP A 54 35.29 12.99 5.68
N LYS A 55 35.18 14.31 5.81
CA LYS A 55 36.31 15.23 5.62
C LYS A 55 36.72 15.74 6.97
N GLY A 56 37.82 15.16 7.48
CA GLY A 56 38.46 15.49 8.73
C GLY A 56 38.67 16.98 8.92
N GLU A 57 38.21 17.49 10.03
CA GLU A 57 38.68 18.72 10.63
C GLU A 57 39.68 18.39 11.74
N THR A 58 40.86 18.98 11.56
CA THR A 58 41.90 19.08 12.60
C THR A 58 41.48 20.16 13.57
N ASP A 59 41.36 19.83 14.86
CA ASP A 59 41.50 20.79 15.93
C ASP A 59 42.27 20.21 17.11
N GLU A 60 43.27 21.01 17.47
CA GLU A 60 44.20 20.85 18.57
C GLU A 60 43.51 20.89 19.94
N ASN A 61 44.03 20.18 20.85
CA ASN A 61 44.40 20.43 22.25
C ASN A 61 43.93 19.39 23.26
N ASN A 62 44.93 18.86 23.83
CA ASN A 62 45.37 18.84 25.24
C ASN A 62 45.33 17.52 25.99
N GLU A 63 46.60 17.17 26.35
CA GLU A 63 47.13 16.58 27.60
C GLU A 63 46.62 15.23 28.15
N GLY A 64 47.61 14.36 28.25
CA GLY A 64 47.81 13.67 29.52
C GLY A 64 47.99 12.16 29.53
N GLY A 65 49.20 11.69 29.57
CA GLY A 65 49.53 10.57 30.46
C GLY A 65 49.93 9.21 29.89
N ASN A 66 51.26 9.01 29.71
CA ASN A 66 52.09 7.86 30.13
C ASN A 66 51.50 6.43 29.99
N GLN A 67 52.19 5.42 29.54
CA GLN A 67 53.58 4.96 29.60
C GLN A 67 53.74 3.64 28.81
N GLU A 68 54.93 3.51 28.26
CA GLU A 68 55.87 2.40 28.11
C GLU A 68 55.47 1.17 27.27
N GLY A 69 56.34 0.87 26.34
CA GLY A 69 57.58 0.22 26.18
C GLY A 69 57.69 -0.51 24.88
N GLY A 70 58.67 -0.20 24.15
CA GLY A 70 59.92 -0.93 23.96
C GLY A 70 59.95 -1.69 22.64
N ASN A 71 60.72 -1.38 21.74
CA ASN A 71 62.10 -1.58 21.41
C ASN A 71 62.37 -1.99 19.93
N GLN A 72 63.15 -1.15 19.27
CA GLN A 72 64.36 -1.42 18.44
C GLN A 72 64.20 -2.27 17.16
N ASN A 73 64.75 -1.96 16.04
CA ASN A 73 65.95 -1.32 15.50
C ASN A 73 65.77 -1.29 13.99
N GLY A 74 66.25 -0.43 13.22
CA GLY A 74 67.47 0.28 12.95
C GLY A 74 67.51 0.54 11.48
N GLY A 75 67.81 1.72 11.08
CA GLY A 75 69.08 2.17 10.64
C GLY A 75 69.11 2.58 9.22
N GLY A 76 69.40 3.86 8.98
CA GLY A 76 70.38 4.28 8.01
C GLY A 76 69.97 5.36 7.00
N ASN A 77 70.27 6.64 7.37
CA ASN A 77 70.95 7.71 6.59
C ASN A 77 70.77 7.79 5.07
N ASN A 78 70.59 8.92 4.39
CA ASN A 78 71.15 10.27 4.59
C ASN A 78 70.64 11.24 3.53
N SER A 79 70.52 12.49 3.97
CA SER A 79 70.92 13.74 3.27
C SER A 79 70.18 14.26 2.02
N GLY A 80 69.45 15.29 2.24
CA GLY A 80 69.86 16.62 1.79
C GLY A 80 69.39 17.09 0.41
N GLY A 81 68.65 18.17 0.39
CA GLY A 81 68.56 19.04 -0.79
C GLY A 81 67.24 19.77 -0.89
N ASN A 82 67.20 20.97 -0.35
CA ASN A 82 66.26 22.03 -0.66
C ASN A 82 66.22 22.32 -2.16
N THR A 83 65.06 22.54 -2.76
CA THR A 83 64.74 23.69 -3.60
C THR A 83 63.26 23.70 -3.95
N ASP A 84 62.62 24.82 -3.62
CA ASP A 84 61.48 25.54 -4.17
C ASP A 84 60.63 24.90 -5.28
N GLU A 85 59.33 24.87 -4.96
CA GLU A 85 58.06 24.99 -5.67
C GLU A 85 58.05 25.12 -7.22
N PRO A 86 56.94 24.72 -7.91
CA PRO A 86 55.55 25.10 -7.65
C PRO A 86 54.55 23.93 -7.70
N ALA A 87 53.39 24.19 -7.02
CA ALA A 87 52.21 23.36 -7.07
C ALA A 87 51.69 23.16 -8.49
N HIS A 88 51.87 21.97 -9.01
CA HIS A 88 51.05 21.42 -10.07
C HIS A 88 50.21 20.31 -9.43
N GLY A 89 48.86 20.44 -9.51
CA GLY A 89 47.95 19.36 -9.21
C GLY A 89 48.32 18.15 -10.07
N GLY A 90 49.15 17.29 -9.51
CA GLY A 90 49.51 16.02 -10.13
C GLY A 90 48.28 15.13 -10.12
N ILE A 91 47.80 14.78 -11.29
CA ILE A 91 46.94 13.63 -11.49
C ILE A 91 47.71 12.44 -10.91
N TYR A 92 47.21 11.86 -9.82
CA TYR A 92 47.77 10.63 -9.27
C TYR A 92 47.44 9.51 -10.26
N VAL A 93 48.40 9.18 -11.11
CA VAL A 93 48.33 8.04 -12.03
C VAL A 93 48.32 6.77 -11.18
N THR A 94 47.19 6.08 -11.14
CA THR A 94 47.05 4.83 -10.38
C THR A 94 47.39 3.60 -11.21
N CYS A 95 47.37 3.72 -12.55
CA CYS A 95 47.67 2.66 -13.51
C CYS A 95 48.18 3.28 -14.83
N THR A 96 48.73 2.43 -15.70
CA THR A 96 49.15 2.85 -17.04
C THR A 96 47.97 2.70 -18.03
N PRO A 97 47.57 3.75 -18.79
CA PRO A 97 46.50 3.63 -19.76
C PRO A 97 46.64 2.43 -20.69
N GLY A 98 45.60 1.61 -20.79
CA GLY A 98 45.62 0.35 -21.57
C GLY A 98 46.26 -0.85 -20.85
N GLU A 99 46.76 -0.69 -19.64
CA GLU A 99 47.16 -1.82 -18.78
C GLU A 99 45.90 -2.60 -18.34
N THR A 100 46.00 -3.92 -18.30
CA THR A 100 44.91 -4.81 -17.86
C THR A 100 45.26 -5.55 -16.59
N ARG A 101 44.27 -5.78 -15.74
CA ARG A 101 44.43 -6.64 -14.54
C ARG A 101 43.23 -7.59 -14.41
N PRO A 102 43.44 -8.79 -13.79
CA PRO A 102 42.31 -9.61 -13.35
C PRO A 102 41.45 -8.85 -12.32
N CYS A 103 40.16 -9.03 -12.39
CA CYS A 103 39.21 -8.49 -11.44
C CYS A 103 38.09 -9.51 -11.18
N TYR A 104 37.47 -9.44 -10.03
CA TYR A 104 36.32 -10.24 -9.67
C TYR A 104 35.49 -9.52 -8.61
N GLU A 105 34.20 -9.37 -8.83
CA GLU A 105 33.28 -8.62 -7.97
C GLU A 105 32.34 -9.55 -7.17
N GLY A 106 32.47 -10.87 -7.34
CA GLY A 106 31.72 -11.86 -6.61
C GLY A 106 32.18 -12.06 -5.17
N PRO A 107 31.45 -12.83 -4.37
CA PRO A 107 31.80 -13.18 -2.99
C PRO A 107 33.18 -13.80 -2.89
N SER A 108 33.85 -13.55 -1.75
CA SER A 108 35.16 -14.13 -1.49
C SER A 108 35.09 -15.66 -1.39
N GLY A 109 35.87 -16.35 -2.22
CA GLY A 109 35.94 -17.81 -2.27
C GLY A 109 35.19 -18.44 -3.43
N THR A 110 34.42 -17.69 -4.20
CA THR A 110 33.68 -18.20 -5.36
C THR A 110 34.49 -18.11 -6.66
N GLU A 111 35.53 -17.27 -6.74
CA GLU A 111 36.39 -17.17 -7.92
C GLU A 111 37.06 -18.49 -8.29
N GLY A 112 36.77 -18.99 -9.50
CA GLY A 112 37.34 -20.23 -10.01
C GLY A 112 36.67 -21.50 -9.50
N VAL A 113 35.54 -21.38 -8.83
CA VAL A 113 34.65 -22.49 -8.43
C VAL A 113 33.46 -22.55 -9.38
N GLY A 114 32.93 -23.72 -9.70
CA GLY A 114 31.81 -23.91 -10.60
C GLY A 114 31.97 -23.17 -11.92
N ILE A 115 30.98 -22.35 -12.27
CA ILE A 115 31.02 -21.50 -13.47
C ILE A 115 31.74 -20.17 -13.27
N CYS A 116 32.04 -19.79 -12.03
CA CYS A 116 32.58 -18.47 -11.69
C CYS A 116 34.03 -18.28 -12.15
N LYS A 117 34.30 -17.14 -12.74
CA LYS A 117 35.65 -16.80 -13.20
C LYS A 117 35.93 -15.31 -13.13
N ALA A 118 37.20 -14.98 -12.91
CA ALA A 118 37.68 -13.61 -13.04
C ALA A 118 37.44 -13.02 -14.44
N GLY A 119 37.18 -11.74 -14.46
CA GLY A 119 37.17 -10.89 -15.64
C GLY A 119 38.46 -10.10 -15.78
N ILE A 120 38.41 -9.05 -16.58
CA ILE A 120 39.52 -8.14 -16.87
C ILE A 120 39.04 -6.70 -16.74
N ALA A 121 39.74 -5.89 -15.93
CA ALA A 121 39.63 -4.44 -15.89
C ALA A 121 40.77 -3.80 -16.66
N GLU A 122 40.50 -2.76 -17.43
CA GLU A 122 41.46 -2.00 -18.21
C GLU A 122 41.64 -0.61 -17.60
N CYS A 123 42.87 -0.15 -17.50
CA CYS A 123 43.18 1.19 -17.03
C CYS A 123 42.60 2.25 -17.99
N VAL A 124 41.82 3.20 -17.47
CA VAL A 124 41.22 4.27 -18.26
C VAL A 124 42.26 5.18 -18.91
N GLU A 125 41.89 5.91 -19.97
CA GLU A 125 42.82 6.69 -20.81
C GLU A 125 43.64 7.74 -20.06
N ASP A 126 43.14 8.27 -18.95
CA ASP A 126 43.83 9.27 -18.13
C ASP A 126 44.69 8.66 -17.01
N GLY A 127 44.65 7.34 -16.84
CA GLY A 127 45.43 6.62 -15.85
C GLY A 127 44.95 6.78 -14.40
N THR A 128 43.77 7.32 -14.19
CA THR A 128 43.25 7.66 -12.85
C THR A 128 42.51 6.52 -12.19
N ASP A 129 41.94 5.58 -12.97
CA ASP A 129 41.12 4.51 -12.45
C ASP A 129 41.11 3.28 -13.37
N TRP A 130 40.43 2.22 -12.94
CA TRP A 130 40.20 1.00 -13.69
C TRP A 130 38.76 0.97 -14.20
N SER A 131 38.56 0.42 -15.40
CA SER A 131 37.22 0.17 -15.95
C SER A 131 36.47 -0.85 -15.09
N GLU A 132 35.15 -0.96 -15.34
CA GLU A 132 34.36 -2.07 -14.85
C GLU A 132 34.98 -3.43 -15.22
N CYS A 133 34.73 -4.44 -14.38
CA CYS A 133 35.23 -5.78 -14.57
C CYS A 133 34.47 -6.49 -15.70
N ARG A 134 35.10 -6.63 -16.87
CA ARG A 134 34.47 -7.23 -18.06
C ARG A 134 34.75 -8.73 -18.11
N ASP A 135 33.81 -9.49 -18.68
CA ASP A 135 33.94 -10.93 -18.93
C ASP A 135 34.10 -11.79 -17.66
N GLN A 136 33.83 -11.24 -16.48
CA GLN A 136 33.69 -12.03 -15.27
C GLN A 136 32.38 -12.85 -15.31
N VAL A 137 32.37 -13.98 -14.63
CA VAL A 137 31.16 -14.73 -14.35
C VAL A 137 30.98 -14.76 -12.84
N LEU A 138 29.89 -14.17 -12.38
CA LEU A 138 29.50 -14.10 -10.99
C LEU A 138 28.55 -15.26 -10.63
N PRO A 139 28.40 -15.60 -9.35
CA PRO A 139 27.38 -16.55 -8.90
C PRO A 139 25.98 -16.19 -9.43
N LYS A 140 25.18 -17.23 -9.67
CA LYS A 140 23.78 -17.15 -10.08
C LYS A 140 22.96 -18.13 -9.27
N PRO A 141 21.63 -17.96 -9.22
CA PRO A 141 20.76 -18.97 -8.63
C PRO A 141 21.00 -20.37 -9.17
N GLU A 142 21.00 -21.35 -8.29
CA GLU A 142 21.19 -22.76 -8.66
C GLU A 142 20.01 -23.33 -9.43
N ILE A 143 20.31 -24.18 -10.41
CA ILE A 143 19.33 -25.00 -11.12
C ILE A 143 19.43 -26.42 -10.60
N CYS A 144 18.39 -26.86 -9.90
CA CYS A 144 18.39 -28.15 -9.23
C CYS A 144 18.75 -29.32 -10.16
N SER A 145 19.81 -30.07 -9.81
CA SER A 145 20.22 -31.32 -10.46
C SER A 145 20.60 -31.20 -11.93
N ASP A 146 21.14 -30.08 -12.38
CA ASP A 146 21.59 -29.93 -13.78
C ASP A 146 23.07 -30.29 -13.98
N GLY A 147 23.82 -30.55 -12.91
CA GLY A 147 25.22 -30.95 -12.90
C GLY A 147 26.18 -29.78 -13.05
N ILE A 148 25.72 -28.56 -12.86
CA ILE A 148 26.50 -27.34 -12.92
C ILE A 148 26.42 -26.67 -11.54
N ASP A 149 27.49 -26.10 -11.08
CA ASP A 149 27.59 -25.29 -9.86
C ASP A 149 27.49 -23.82 -10.27
N GLN A 150 26.29 -23.25 -10.21
CA GLN A 150 26.03 -21.88 -10.64
C GLN A 150 26.31 -20.85 -9.54
N ASP A 151 26.07 -21.18 -8.26
CA ASP A 151 26.31 -20.29 -7.13
C ASP A 151 27.77 -20.31 -6.65
N CYS A 152 28.53 -21.25 -7.21
CA CYS A 152 29.98 -21.38 -7.01
C CYS A 152 30.35 -21.71 -5.55
N ASP A 153 29.54 -22.52 -4.90
CA ASP A 153 29.82 -23.08 -3.58
C ASP A 153 30.64 -24.37 -3.63
N GLY A 154 30.75 -24.99 -4.81
CA GLY A 154 31.54 -26.20 -5.08
C GLY A 154 30.71 -27.47 -5.24
N GLU A 155 29.40 -27.41 -5.15
CA GLU A 155 28.47 -28.53 -5.28
C GLU A 155 27.24 -28.13 -6.13
N ASP A 156 26.78 -28.98 -7.05
CA ASP A 156 25.48 -28.84 -7.68
C ASP A 156 24.37 -29.14 -6.67
N VAL A 157 23.36 -28.27 -6.59
CA VAL A 157 22.23 -28.47 -5.68
C VAL A 157 21.35 -29.62 -6.16
N THR A 158 21.00 -30.54 -5.28
CA THR A 158 20.08 -31.65 -5.52
C THR A 158 19.00 -31.67 -4.44
N PRO A 159 17.85 -32.36 -4.65
CA PRO A 159 16.82 -32.45 -3.62
C PRO A 159 17.30 -32.96 -2.25
N GLU A 160 18.43 -33.71 -2.23
CA GLU A 160 19.00 -34.28 -1.01
C GLU A 160 19.87 -33.29 -0.24
N ASN A 161 20.49 -32.33 -0.93
CA ASN A 161 21.39 -31.32 -0.29
C ASN A 161 20.85 -29.90 -0.34
N ALA A 162 19.72 -29.67 -1.03
CA ALA A 162 19.07 -28.38 -1.08
C ALA A 162 18.75 -27.84 0.33
N LYS A 163 19.13 -26.61 0.58
CA LYS A 163 18.93 -25.93 1.85
C LYS A 163 18.03 -24.71 1.61
N ASP A 164 17.18 -24.46 2.56
CA ASP A 164 16.44 -23.22 2.74
C ASP A 164 17.36 -22.31 3.58
N ILE A 165 18.11 -21.42 2.90
CA ILE A 165 19.18 -20.63 3.53
C ILE A 165 18.59 -19.38 4.17
N ASP A 166 17.61 -18.77 3.54
CA ASP A 166 16.96 -17.55 4.03
C ASP A 166 15.82 -17.84 5.00
N GLY A 167 15.27 -19.07 5.01
CA GLY A 167 14.25 -19.52 5.97
C GLY A 167 12.81 -19.27 5.52
N ASP A 168 12.58 -18.99 4.25
CA ASP A 168 11.26 -18.70 3.70
C ASP A 168 10.39 -19.95 3.45
N GLY A 169 11.01 -21.15 3.50
CA GLY A 169 10.36 -22.45 3.34
C GLY A 169 10.44 -23.01 1.92
N TYR A 170 11.18 -22.36 1.03
CA TYR A 170 11.53 -22.88 -0.30
C TYR A 170 13.03 -23.19 -0.38
N THR A 171 13.44 -23.79 -1.45
CA THR A 171 14.81 -24.07 -1.81
C THR A 171 14.93 -23.96 -3.31
N TYR A 172 16.11 -23.85 -3.90
CA TYR A 172 16.29 -23.90 -5.36
C TYR A 172 15.58 -25.10 -5.99
N CYS A 173 15.59 -26.27 -5.33
CA CYS A 173 14.89 -27.47 -5.83
C CYS A 173 13.37 -27.41 -5.68
N SER A 174 12.82 -26.52 -4.89
CA SER A 174 11.38 -26.26 -4.80
C SER A 174 10.93 -25.05 -5.63
N GLY A 175 11.85 -24.46 -6.39
CA GLY A 175 11.59 -23.40 -7.34
C GLY A 175 11.90 -22.00 -6.83
N ASP A 176 12.64 -21.91 -5.72
CA ASP A 176 13.22 -20.68 -5.27
C ASP A 176 14.29 -20.18 -6.25
N CYS A 177 14.39 -18.89 -6.41
CA CYS A 177 15.37 -18.24 -7.27
C CYS A 177 16.29 -17.28 -6.50
N CYS A 178 16.11 -17.17 -5.18
CA CYS A 178 16.85 -16.22 -4.35
C CYS A 178 17.07 -16.70 -2.92
N GLU A 179 18.07 -17.53 -2.70
CA GLU A 179 18.50 -17.98 -1.36
C GLU A 179 19.46 -17.01 -0.68
N THR A 180 20.06 -16.10 -1.44
CA THR A 180 21.00 -15.10 -0.94
C THR A 180 20.84 -13.76 -1.67
N THR A 181 21.28 -12.66 -1.05
CA THR A 181 21.26 -11.34 -1.68
C THR A 181 22.09 -11.23 -2.96
N TRP A 182 22.97 -12.18 -3.25
CA TRP A 182 23.75 -12.24 -4.48
C TRP A 182 22.95 -12.79 -5.66
N ASP A 183 21.92 -13.57 -5.38
CA ASP A 183 21.11 -14.23 -6.40
C ASP A 183 20.13 -13.24 -7.06
N CYS A 184 19.51 -12.38 -6.28
CA CYS A 184 18.42 -11.52 -6.72
C CYS A 184 18.60 -10.03 -6.41
N ASN A 185 19.65 -9.64 -5.66
CA ASN A 185 19.86 -8.25 -5.22
C ASN A 185 18.65 -7.65 -4.48
N ALA A 186 17.92 -8.49 -3.74
CA ALA A 186 16.73 -8.15 -2.95
C ALA A 186 16.82 -8.78 -1.55
N ASP A 187 15.79 -8.67 -0.75
CA ASP A 187 15.63 -9.41 0.50
C ASP A 187 15.22 -10.86 0.19
N PRO A 188 16.08 -11.87 0.40
CA PRO A 188 15.80 -13.22 -0.07
C PRO A 188 14.51 -13.80 0.48
N GLU A 189 14.21 -13.61 1.78
CA GLU A 189 12.98 -14.11 2.42
C GLU A 189 11.68 -13.66 1.71
N LYS A 190 11.75 -12.65 0.84
CA LYS A 190 10.60 -12.08 0.12
C LYS A 190 10.50 -12.51 -1.34
N VAL A 191 11.52 -13.18 -1.87
CA VAL A 191 11.61 -13.60 -3.27
C VAL A 191 11.48 -15.11 -3.35
N ASN A 192 10.29 -15.62 -3.67
CA ASN A 192 9.99 -17.05 -3.67
C ASN A 192 8.71 -17.35 -4.47
N PRO A 193 8.43 -18.61 -4.82
CA PRO A 193 7.25 -18.98 -5.61
C PRO A 193 5.88 -18.65 -5.02
N SER A 194 5.80 -18.21 -3.77
CA SER A 194 4.57 -17.75 -3.12
C SER A 194 4.52 -16.25 -2.88
N SER A 195 5.44 -15.50 -3.45
CA SER A 195 5.45 -14.04 -3.43
C SER A 195 4.60 -13.46 -4.57
N TYR A 196 4.08 -12.26 -4.39
CA TYR A 196 3.47 -11.50 -5.48
C TYR A 196 4.51 -10.63 -6.16
N GLU A 197 4.31 -10.35 -7.43
CA GLU A 197 5.22 -9.54 -8.23
C GLU A 197 5.14 -8.06 -7.87
N VAL A 198 6.24 -7.49 -7.40
CA VAL A 198 6.37 -6.07 -7.05
C VAL A 198 6.84 -5.29 -8.27
N GLN A 199 5.96 -4.50 -8.84
CA GLN A 199 6.22 -3.80 -10.10
C GLN A 199 7.37 -2.80 -10.02
N MET A 200 8.23 -2.81 -11.05
CA MET A 200 9.32 -1.85 -11.26
C MET A 200 10.45 -1.89 -10.21
N ASN A 201 10.64 -3.02 -9.54
CA ASN A 201 11.78 -3.24 -8.65
C ASN A 201 12.97 -3.93 -9.35
N GLY A 202 12.73 -4.52 -10.54
CA GLY A 202 13.74 -5.22 -11.33
C GLY A 202 14.10 -6.61 -10.80
N VAL A 203 13.25 -7.19 -9.97
CA VAL A 203 13.38 -8.52 -9.37
C VAL A 203 12.27 -9.42 -9.88
N ASP A 204 12.55 -10.70 -10.08
CA ASP A 204 11.56 -11.76 -10.29
C ASP A 204 11.13 -12.25 -8.90
N ASP A 205 10.15 -11.55 -8.29
CA ASP A 205 9.77 -11.80 -6.90
C ASP A 205 9.09 -13.15 -6.71
N ASN A 206 8.41 -13.65 -7.74
CA ASN A 206 7.62 -14.89 -7.70
C ASN A 206 8.33 -16.10 -8.32
N CYS A 207 9.56 -15.92 -8.78
CA CYS A 207 10.41 -16.95 -9.38
C CYS A 207 9.79 -17.69 -10.57
N ASP A 208 8.99 -16.99 -11.41
CA ASP A 208 8.37 -17.58 -12.58
C ASP A 208 9.20 -17.42 -13.87
N GLY A 209 10.33 -16.72 -13.80
CA GLY A 209 11.27 -16.45 -14.89
C GLY A 209 10.98 -15.16 -15.66
N HIS A 210 10.05 -14.37 -15.20
CA HIS A 210 9.76 -13.04 -15.71
C HIS A 210 10.09 -12.00 -14.62
N ILE A 211 10.30 -10.75 -15.01
CA ILE A 211 10.63 -9.65 -14.10
C ILE A 211 9.60 -8.56 -14.31
N ASP A 212 9.03 -8.04 -13.22
CA ASP A 212 8.09 -6.92 -13.25
C ASP A 212 6.84 -7.18 -14.14
N GLU A 213 6.42 -8.43 -14.34
CA GLU A 213 5.23 -8.69 -15.13
C GLU A 213 3.95 -8.35 -14.38
N SER A 214 2.94 -7.96 -15.11
CA SER A 214 1.63 -7.63 -14.53
C SER A 214 0.80 -8.88 -14.32
N VAL A 215 0.19 -8.99 -13.14
CA VAL A 215 -0.80 -10.06 -12.87
C VAL A 215 -1.97 -9.94 -13.86
N SER A 216 -2.26 -11.04 -14.55
CA SER A 216 -3.42 -11.09 -15.45
C SER A 216 -4.72 -11.06 -14.63
N PRO A 217 -5.69 -10.19 -14.97
CA PRO A 217 -6.98 -10.19 -14.32
C PRO A 217 -7.67 -11.55 -14.41
N CYS A 218 -8.23 -12.03 -13.31
CA CYS A 218 -8.95 -13.31 -13.26
C CYS A 218 -10.48 -13.15 -13.33
N ASP A 219 -10.98 -11.97 -13.61
CA ASP A 219 -12.40 -11.59 -13.65
C ASP A 219 -13.02 -11.69 -15.05
N SER A 220 -12.28 -12.17 -16.04
CA SER A 220 -12.76 -12.25 -17.42
C SER A 220 -13.92 -13.24 -17.58
N GLY A 221 -15.03 -12.78 -18.18
CA GLY A 221 -16.19 -13.62 -18.49
C GLY A 221 -17.16 -13.86 -17.32
N ILE A 222 -16.99 -13.18 -16.20
CA ILE A 222 -17.93 -13.24 -15.08
C ILE A 222 -19.26 -12.61 -15.51
N MET A 223 -20.37 -13.28 -15.18
CA MET A 223 -21.72 -12.76 -15.47
C MET A 223 -22.17 -11.77 -14.41
N THR A 224 -22.83 -10.71 -14.83
CA THR A 224 -23.37 -9.67 -13.94
C THR A 224 -24.29 -10.23 -12.85
N GLU A 225 -25.08 -11.24 -13.16
CA GLU A 225 -26.08 -11.82 -12.25
C GLU A 225 -25.54 -13.05 -11.51
N THR A 226 -24.21 -13.19 -11.39
CA THR A 226 -23.62 -14.30 -10.67
C THR A 226 -24.06 -14.31 -9.20
N THR A 227 -24.35 -15.50 -8.70
CA THR A 227 -24.56 -15.77 -7.27
C THR A 227 -23.42 -16.57 -6.67
N ASN A 228 -22.37 -16.83 -7.45
CA ASN A 228 -21.20 -17.54 -7.01
C ASN A 228 -20.25 -16.59 -6.24
N PRO A 229 -20.02 -16.79 -4.93
CA PRO A 229 -19.15 -15.91 -4.15
C PRO A 229 -17.70 -15.86 -4.64
N MET A 230 -17.22 -16.90 -5.32
CA MET A 230 -15.88 -16.92 -5.90
C MET A 230 -15.77 -15.94 -7.08
N ASP A 231 -16.79 -15.86 -7.94
CA ASP A 231 -16.83 -14.86 -9.01
C ASP A 231 -16.84 -13.43 -8.44
N MET A 232 -17.51 -13.23 -7.28
CA MET A 232 -17.51 -11.95 -6.58
C MET A 232 -16.11 -11.58 -6.07
N ALA A 233 -15.35 -12.55 -5.56
CA ALA A 233 -13.97 -12.32 -5.15
C ALA A 233 -13.06 -12.00 -6.35
N GLN A 234 -13.24 -12.71 -7.47
CA GLN A 234 -12.47 -12.44 -8.70
C GLN A 234 -12.77 -11.05 -9.28
N SER A 235 -14.01 -10.55 -9.14
CA SER A 235 -14.38 -9.23 -9.64
C SER A 235 -13.76 -8.04 -8.88
N ILE A 236 -13.06 -8.30 -7.79
CA ILE A 236 -12.29 -7.32 -7.04
C ILE A 236 -10.77 -7.58 -7.14
N ASP A 237 -10.34 -8.33 -8.17
CA ASP A 237 -8.95 -8.71 -8.47
C ASP A 237 -8.32 -9.72 -7.49
N LEU A 238 -9.14 -10.46 -6.73
CA LEU A 238 -8.70 -11.57 -5.89
C LEU A 238 -8.90 -12.91 -6.62
N CYS A 239 -7.82 -13.43 -7.17
CA CYS A 239 -7.82 -14.72 -7.86
C CYS A 239 -7.91 -15.91 -6.87
N PRO A 240 -8.50 -17.06 -7.29
CA PRO A 240 -8.55 -18.24 -6.44
C PRO A 240 -7.17 -18.91 -6.31
N VAL A 241 -6.91 -19.48 -5.14
CA VAL A 241 -5.76 -20.36 -4.91
C VAL A 241 -5.91 -21.61 -5.75
N VAL A 242 -4.86 -22.00 -6.49
CA VAL A 242 -4.84 -23.16 -7.36
C VAL A 242 -3.98 -24.33 -6.85
N ASP A 243 -2.99 -24.03 -5.98
CA ASP A 243 -2.08 -25.00 -5.39
C ASP A 243 -1.56 -24.51 -4.01
N ASP A 244 -0.58 -25.18 -3.47
CA ASP A 244 0.04 -24.85 -2.18
C ASP A 244 1.01 -23.67 -2.23
N LYS A 245 1.44 -23.27 -3.42
CA LYS A 245 2.32 -22.11 -3.64
C LYS A 245 1.54 -20.83 -3.95
N SER A 246 0.34 -20.95 -4.51
CA SER A 246 -0.47 -19.80 -4.91
C SER A 246 -1.11 -19.10 -3.70
N PHE A 247 -1.23 -17.79 -3.79
CA PHE A 247 -1.97 -16.93 -2.87
C PHE A 247 -3.31 -16.48 -3.50
N GLY A 248 -4.18 -15.89 -2.68
CA GLY A 248 -5.51 -15.45 -3.12
C GLY A 248 -6.64 -16.11 -2.35
N VAL A 249 -7.81 -16.26 -2.98
CA VAL A 249 -9.01 -16.76 -2.29
C VAL A 249 -8.99 -18.26 -2.14
N VAL A 250 -8.99 -18.73 -0.89
CA VAL A 250 -9.13 -20.15 -0.52
C VAL A 250 -10.60 -20.55 -0.51
N SER A 251 -11.47 -19.68 0.04
CA SER A 251 -12.92 -19.91 0.03
C SER A 251 -13.68 -18.59 0.09
N ALA A 252 -14.87 -18.59 -0.49
CA ALA A 252 -15.80 -17.46 -0.49
C ALA A 252 -17.21 -17.92 -0.16
N LYS A 253 -17.93 -17.12 0.64
CA LYS A 253 -19.33 -17.39 1.01
C LYS A 253 -20.14 -16.09 1.04
N LEU A 254 -21.37 -16.15 0.52
CA LEU A 254 -22.36 -15.11 0.66
C LEU A 254 -23.29 -15.48 1.81
N LEU A 255 -23.33 -14.65 2.85
CA LEU A 255 -23.96 -14.94 4.14
C LEU A 255 -24.78 -13.75 4.64
N PHE A 256 -25.63 -13.98 5.63
CA PHE A 256 -26.08 -12.91 6.50
C PHE A 256 -24.97 -12.47 7.46
N PRO A 257 -24.97 -11.21 7.95
CA PRO A 257 -23.92 -10.72 8.85
C PRO A 257 -23.70 -11.52 10.14
N ASP A 258 -24.73 -12.22 10.64
CA ASP A 258 -24.61 -13.12 11.78
C ASP A 258 -23.87 -14.44 11.47
N GLY A 259 -23.42 -14.60 10.22
CA GLY A 259 -22.72 -15.80 9.73
C GLY A 259 -23.65 -16.95 9.33
N THR A 260 -24.96 -16.75 9.36
CA THR A 260 -25.90 -17.79 8.91
C THR A 260 -26.02 -17.85 7.40
N GLU A 261 -26.18 -19.06 6.89
CA GLU A 261 -26.51 -19.28 5.47
C GLU A 261 -27.99 -19.00 5.26
N GLY A 262 -28.30 -18.31 4.16
CA GLY A 262 -29.68 -17.99 3.78
C GLY A 262 -29.76 -17.51 2.33
N THR A 263 -30.96 -17.21 1.88
CA THR A 263 -31.16 -16.67 0.54
C THR A 263 -31.03 -15.15 0.62
N ILE A 264 -29.85 -14.63 0.27
CA ILE A 264 -29.66 -13.19 0.04
C ILE A 264 -30.42 -12.84 -1.26
N PRO A 265 -31.27 -11.82 -1.26
CA PRO A 265 -31.95 -11.38 -2.48
C PRO A 265 -30.97 -11.07 -3.61
N ALA A 266 -31.15 -11.70 -4.76
CA ALA A 266 -30.23 -11.57 -5.90
C ALA A 266 -30.10 -10.12 -6.40
N GLN A 267 -31.02 -9.26 -6.10
CA GLN A 267 -30.95 -7.85 -6.45
C GLN A 267 -30.02 -7.02 -5.57
N GLN A 268 -29.59 -7.54 -4.41
CA GLN A 268 -28.71 -6.84 -3.47
C GLN A 268 -27.22 -6.97 -3.81
N HIS A 269 -26.84 -7.78 -4.77
CA HIS A 269 -25.47 -7.95 -5.21
C HIS A 269 -25.36 -8.12 -6.71
N ALA A 270 -24.25 -7.66 -7.29
CA ALA A 270 -23.94 -7.88 -8.72
C ALA A 270 -22.44 -7.65 -8.99
N VAL A 271 -21.94 -8.32 -10.03
CA VAL A 271 -20.67 -7.99 -10.66
C VAL A 271 -20.95 -7.06 -11.84
N LEU A 272 -20.35 -5.89 -11.88
CA LEU A 272 -20.66 -4.85 -12.85
C LEU A 272 -19.44 -4.45 -13.67
N THR A 273 -19.60 -4.17 -14.96
CA THR A 273 -18.55 -3.64 -15.85
C THR A 273 -18.60 -2.10 -15.95
N GLY A 274 -19.42 -1.49 -15.15
CA GLY A 274 -19.61 -0.04 -15.00
C GLY A 274 -20.88 0.26 -14.25
N TYR A 275 -20.99 1.46 -13.67
CA TYR A 275 -22.16 1.91 -12.92
C TYR A 275 -22.53 3.35 -13.30
N GLY A 276 -23.83 3.61 -13.51
CA GLY A 276 -24.28 4.88 -14.05
C GLY A 276 -23.65 5.20 -15.40
N ASN A 277 -23.37 6.49 -15.63
CA ASN A 277 -22.83 6.96 -16.92
C ASN A 277 -21.31 6.93 -17.00
N VAL A 278 -20.60 7.00 -15.86
CA VAL A 278 -19.15 7.28 -15.86
C VAL A 278 -18.29 6.34 -15.00
N LEU A 279 -18.86 5.69 -13.98
CA LEU A 279 -18.09 4.81 -13.12
C LEU A 279 -17.67 3.54 -13.88
N LYS A 280 -16.38 3.25 -13.83
CA LYS A 280 -15.75 2.10 -14.48
C LYS A 280 -14.82 1.39 -13.49
N PRO A 281 -14.53 0.10 -13.70
CA PRO A 281 -13.53 -0.60 -12.93
C PRO A 281 -12.21 0.16 -12.89
N LYS A 282 -11.54 0.11 -11.74
CA LYS A 282 -10.19 0.67 -11.53
C LYS A 282 -9.11 -0.31 -11.94
N ALA A 283 -9.40 -1.60 -11.76
CA ALA A 283 -8.56 -2.68 -12.25
C ALA A 283 -9.45 -3.76 -12.89
N GLY A 284 -8.86 -4.71 -13.60
CA GLY A 284 -9.63 -5.76 -14.28
C GLY A 284 -10.68 -5.25 -15.27
N THR A 285 -11.77 -5.99 -15.38
CA THR A 285 -12.88 -5.72 -16.30
C THR A 285 -14.22 -5.48 -15.58
N SER A 286 -14.24 -5.71 -14.26
CA SER A 286 -15.45 -5.67 -13.45
C SER A 286 -15.15 -5.16 -12.03
N PHE A 287 -16.20 -4.87 -11.28
CA PHE A 287 -16.17 -4.60 -9.85
C PHE A 287 -17.41 -5.19 -9.17
N LEU A 288 -17.31 -5.46 -7.87
CA LEU A 288 -18.40 -5.97 -7.06
C LEU A 288 -19.26 -4.82 -6.52
N ALA A 289 -20.57 -5.02 -6.52
CA ALA A 289 -21.52 -4.11 -5.91
C ALA A 289 -22.40 -4.82 -4.88
N PHE A 290 -22.58 -4.20 -3.70
CA PHE A 290 -23.59 -4.56 -2.71
C PHE A 290 -24.51 -3.38 -2.42
N SER A 291 -25.79 -3.66 -2.19
CA SER A 291 -26.80 -2.65 -1.85
C SER A 291 -27.74 -3.17 -0.77
N THR A 292 -28.17 -2.31 0.13
CA THR A 292 -29.29 -2.61 1.03
C THR A 292 -30.60 -2.69 0.24
N GLY A 293 -30.72 -1.99 -0.89
CA GLY A 293 -31.83 -2.07 -1.81
C GLY A 293 -31.58 -2.94 -3.04
N LYS A 294 -31.45 -2.30 -4.20
CA LYS A 294 -31.30 -2.96 -5.50
C LYS A 294 -30.13 -2.37 -6.28
N VAL A 295 -29.12 -3.20 -6.57
CA VAL A 295 -27.90 -2.79 -7.29
C VAL A 295 -28.21 -2.18 -8.67
N THR A 296 -29.09 -2.81 -9.45
CA THR A 296 -29.43 -2.40 -10.82
C THR A 296 -30.75 -1.63 -10.88
N ALA A 297 -31.07 -0.85 -9.83
CA ALA A 297 -32.29 -0.06 -9.75
C ALA A 297 -32.34 1.06 -10.82
N GLY A 298 -33.54 1.44 -11.21
CA GLY A 298 -33.79 2.65 -12.02
C GLY A 298 -33.56 3.93 -11.21
N GLN A 299 -33.53 5.08 -11.89
CA GLN A 299 -33.26 6.40 -11.28
C GLN A 299 -34.12 6.78 -10.07
N ASP A 300 -35.32 6.26 -9.98
CA ASP A 300 -36.28 6.59 -8.90
C ASP A 300 -36.47 5.43 -7.90
N GLU A 301 -35.65 4.38 -8.00
CA GLU A 301 -35.71 3.17 -7.16
C GLU A 301 -34.57 3.16 -6.12
N PHE A 302 -34.54 4.15 -5.24
CA PHE A 302 -33.50 4.33 -4.21
C PHE A 302 -34.01 4.04 -2.78
N SER A 303 -35.12 3.34 -2.66
CA SER A 303 -35.73 2.91 -1.41
C SER A 303 -36.51 1.62 -1.66
N VAL A 304 -35.78 0.50 -1.63
CA VAL A 304 -36.31 -0.84 -1.95
C VAL A 304 -36.20 -1.71 -0.72
N ASP A 305 -37.32 -1.98 -0.06
CA ASP A 305 -37.42 -2.91 1.04
C ASP A 305 -37.28 -4.36 0.52
N ASN A 306 -36.21 -5.05 0.90
CA ASN A 306 -35.98 -6.47 0.60
C ASN A 306 -36.64 -7.40 1.63
N GLY A 307 -37.11 -6.86 2.75
CA GLY A 307 -37.82 -7.58 3.79
C GLY A 307 -36.96 -8.61 4.52
N THR A 308 -35.62 -8.43 4.49
CA THR A 308 -34.68 -9.32 5.18
C THR A 308 -34.12 -8.65 6.42
N SER A 309 -33.81 -9.44 7.45
CA SER A 309 -33.18 -8.97 8.68
C SER A 309 -32.29 -10.05 9.25
N SER A 310 -31.25 -9.63 9.95
CA SER A 310 -30.28 -10.52 10.60
C SER A 310 -29.75 -9.84 11.87
N GLU A 311 -28.92 -10.54 12.65
CA GLU A 311 -28.08 -9.89 13.65
C GLU A 311 -26.79 -9.39 13.02
N ALA A 312 -26.18 -8.35 13.60
CA ALA A 312 -24.84 -7.90 13.21
C ALA A 312 -23.78 -8.98 13.54
N PRO A 313 -22.58 -8.93 12.92
CA PRO A 313 -21.51 -9.87 13.26
C PRO A 313 -21.23 -9.86 14.77
N ALA A 314 -21.32 -11.02 15.41
CA ALA A 314 -21.37 -11.14 16.86
C ALA A 314 -20.13 -10.59 17.58
N ASP A 315 -18.93 -10.79 17.00
CA ASP A 315 -17.66 -10.29 17.53
C ASP A 315 -17.57 -8.77 17.43
N TRP A 316 -17.94 -8.20 16.29
CA TRP A 316 -18.02 -6.76 16.11
C TRP A 316 -19.07 -6.10 17.02
N PHE A 317 -20.26 -6.70 17.11
CA PHE A 317 -21.33 -6.24 17.98
C PHE A 317 -20.90 -6.18 19.45
N GLN A 318 -20.21 -7.23 19.95
CA GLN A 318 -19.70 -7.26 21.32
C GLN A 318 -18.59 -6.23 21.55
N ALA A 319 -17.68 -6.05 20.60
CA ALA A 319 -16.61 -5.05 20.68
C ALA A 319 -17.14 -3.62 20.72
N ASN A 320 -18.31 -3.38 20.11
CA ASN A 320 -19.00 -2.10 20.09
C ASN A 320 -20.06 -1.96 21.21
N GLY A 321 -19.90 -2.69 22.31
CA GLY A 321 -20.74 -2.56 23.51
C GLY A 321 -22.15 -3.14 23.39
N GLY A 322 -22.38 -4.03 22.42
CA GLY A 322 -23.66 -4.69 22.20
C GLY A 322 -24.69 -3.81 21.48
N VAL A 323 -24.22 -2.95 20.58
CA VAL A 323 -25.05 -2.15 19.68
C VAL A 323 -24.72 -2.45 18.23
N SER A 324 -25.72 -2.46 17.35
CA SER A 324 -25.54 -2.75 15.92
C SER A 324 -25.26 -1.48 15.08
N PHE A 325 -25.25 -0.32 15.72
CA PHE A 325 -24.90 0.96 15.10
C PHE A 325 -24.22 1.87 16.15
N PRO A 326 -22.90 1.67 16.37
CA PRO A 326 -22.15 2.50 17.31
C PRO A 326 -22.13 3.96 16.85
N ASP A 327 -22.11 4.88 17.80
CA ASP A 327 -21.96 6.31 17.52
C ASP A 327 -20.69 6.61 16.72
N SER A 328 -20.85 7.35 15.66
CA SER A 328 -19.73 7.94 14.93
C SER A 328 -19.12 9.09 15.75
N PRO A 329 -17.80 9.14 16.00
CA PRO A 329 -17.16 10.24 16.74
C PRO A 329 -17.51 11.63 16.20
N ALA A 330 -17.66 11.75 14.87
CA ALA A 330 -18.07 13.01 14.23
C ALA A 330 -19.52 13.43 14.54
N CYS A 331 -20.32 12.51 15.06
CA CYS A 331 -21.74 12.72 15.42
C CYS A 331 -22.00 12.56 16.93
N SER A 332 -20.97 12.52 17.74
CA SER A 332 -21.07 12.30 19.19
C SER A 332 -22.06 13.27 19.85
N GLY A 333 -23.06 12.71 20.55
CA GLY A 333 -24.14 13.47 21.19
C GLY A 333 -25.20 14.03 20.25
N LEU A 334 -25.10 13.78 18.94
CA LEU A 334 -26.10 14.17 17.93
C LEU A 334 -26.99 13.01 17.51
N MET A 335 -26.52 11.79 17.65
CA MET A 335 -27.31 10.59 17.43
C MET A 335 -28.36 10.51 18.54
N GLN A 336 -29.58 10.86 18.23
CA GLN A 336 -30.69 10.75 19.18
C GLN A 336 -31.25 9.35 19.14
N ASP A 337 -30.64 8.44 19.89
CA ASP A 337 -31.28 7.16 20.11
C ASP A 337 -31.64 6.95 21.58
N SER A 338 -32.94 6.93 21.81
CA SER A 338 -33.50 6.49 23.08
C SER A 338 -33.61 4.96 23.18
N ASP A 339 -33.33 4.26 22.08
CA ASP A 339 -33.26 2.81 22.05
C ASP A 339 -31.85 2.41 21.60
N PRO A 340 -30.94 2.01 22.51
CA PRO A 340 -29.66 1.39 22.14
C PRO A 340 -29.99 0.02 21.52
N GLY A 341 -30.53 0.10 20.29
CA GLY A 341 -31.19 -0.97 19.57
C GLY A 341 -30.50 -2.30 19.72
N LYS A 342 -31.27 -3.22 20.21
CA LYS A 342 -31.01 -4.62 19.93
C LYS A 342 -31.35 -4.85 18.47
N PRO A 343 -30.56 -5.67 17.76
CA PRO A 343 -30.75 -5.89 16.34
C PRO A 343 -32.21 -6.26 16.04
N PRO A 344 -32.65 -6.13 14.81
CA PRO A 344 -31.93 -6.57 13.63
C PRO A 344 -31.24 -5.45 12.86
N VAL A 345 -30.20 -5.83 12.10
CA VAL A 345 -29.76 -5.09 10.93
C VAL A 345 -30.67 -5.46 9.76
N ASN A 346 -31.01 -4.50 8.93
CA ASN A 346 -32.04 -4.65 7.90
C ASN A 346 -31.41 -4.70 6.50
N ASP A 347 -32.03 -5.48 5.65
CA ASP A 347 -31.62 -5.71 4.25
C ASP A 347 -30.12 -5.96 4.06
N PRO A 348 -29.54 -6.86 4.88
CA PRO A 348 -28.11 -7.03 4.97
C PRO A 348 -27.56 -7.97 3.89
N VAL A 349 -26.31 -7.71 3.47
CA VAL A 349 -25.50 -8.59 2.63
C VAL A 349 -24.11 -8.69 3.21
N MET A 350 -23.55 -9.90 3.28
CA MET A 350 -22.14 -10.12 3.67
C MET A 350 -21.45 -11.12 2.74
N LEU A 351 -20.25 -10.75 2.27
CA LEU A 351 -19.29 -11.66 1.65
C LEU A 351 -18.19 -11.99 2.67
N GLU A 352 -18.03 -13.27 2.97
CA GLU A 352 -16.94 -13.79 3.77
C GLU A 352 -15.92 -14.46 2.86
N LEU A 353 -14.66 -14.02 2.93
CA LEU A 353 -13.52 -14.59 2.21
C LEU A 353 -12.51 -15.15 3.21
N VAL A 354 -11.96 -16.32 2.90
CA VAL A 354 -10.70 -16.81 3.47
C VAL A 354 -9.65 -16.62 2.40
N ILE A 355 -8.60 -15.88 2.73
CA ILE A 355 -7.60 -15.44 1.77
C ILE A 355 -6.23 -15.88 2.30
N ARG A 356 -5.42 -16.50 1.42
CA ARG A 356 -4.01 -16.76 1.70
C ARG A 356 -3.18 -15.59 1.19
N ALA A 357 -2.42 -14.97 2.07
CA ALA A 357 -1.49 -13.88 1.74
C ALA A 357 -0.27 -14.41 0.98
N PRO A 358 0.30 -13.61 0.05
CA PRO A 358 1.65 -13.86 -0.45
C PRO A 358 2.68 -13.78 0.68
N LYS A 359 3.83 -14.41 0.49
CA LYS A 359 4.90 -14.42 1.52
C LYS A 359 5.65 -13.11 1.65
N ASN A 360 5.55 -12.23 0.68
CA ASN A 360 6.13 -10.89 0.71
C ASN A 360 5.12 -9.77 1.02
N ALA A 361 3.88 -10.08 1.44
CA ALA A 361 2.86 -9.07 1.74
C ALA A 361 2.62 -8.92 3.25
N GLU A 362 2.78 -7.70 3.77
CA GLU A 362 2.46 -7.32 5.16
C GLU A 362 1.13 -6.55 5.29
N ALA A 363 0.54 -6.15 4.17
CA ALA A 363 -0.75 -5.46 4.13
C ALA A 363 -1.46 -5.70 2.80
N PHE A 364 -2.74 -5.35 2.78
CA PHE A 364 -3.53 -5.23 1.55
C PHE A 364 -4.33 -3.93 1.55
N GLY A 365 -4.77 -3.52 0.37
CA GLY A 365 -5.72 -2.43 0.15
C GLY A 365 -6.85 -2.86 -0.75
N LEU A 366 -8.06 -2.36 -0.50
CA LEU A 366 -9.24 -2.55 -1.35
C LEU A 366 -9.87 -1.20 -1.65
N GLY A 367 -10.13 -0.93 -2.91
CA GLY A 367 -10.88 0.23 -3.35
C GLY A 367 -12.35 0.11 -2.97
N VAL A 368 -12.90 1.15 -2.36
CA VAL A 368 -14.31 1.22 -1.97
C VAL A 368 -14.92 2.54 -2.44
N TYR A 369 -16.17 2.47 -2.92
CA TYR A 369 -16.95 3.63 -3.32
C TYR A 369 -18.34 3.51 -2.70
N TYR A 370 -18.65 4.36 -1.71
CA TYR A 370 -19.90 4.29 -0.97
C TYR A 370 -20.89 5.35 -1.44
N LEU A 371 -22.13 4.93 -1.71
CA LEU A 371 -23.24 5.80 -2.13
C LEU A 371 -24.39 5.68 -1.12
N SER A 372 -25.12 6.77 -0.87
CA SER A 372 -26.29 6.74 0.00
C SER A 372 -27.35 7.72 -0.43
N SER A 373 -28.60 7.26 -0.38
CA SER A 373 -29.80 8.08 -0.57
C SER A 373 -30.13 8.91 0.67
N GLU A 374 -29.62 8.55 1.84
CA GLU A 374 -29.82 9.29 3.08
C GLU A 374 -29.06 10.63 3.14
N PHE A 375 -28.04 10.78 2.29
CA PHE A 375 -27.25 12.01 2.25
C PHE A 375 -28.03 13.17 1.57
N PRO A 376 -27.97 14.38 2.11
CA PRO A 376 -27.31 14.83 3.34
C PRO A 376 -28.29 14.90 4.54
N THR A 377 -29.54 14.57 4.37
CA THR A 377 -30.64 14.85 5.32
C THR A 377 -30.49 14.10 6.62
N TYR A 378 -29.99 12.87 6.54
CA TYR A 378 -29.92 11.94 7.67
C TYR A 378 -28.53 11.78 8.28
N VAL A 379 -27.53 12.58 7.84
CA VAL A 379 -26.22 12.63 8.48
C VAL A 379 -26.37 12.87 9.98
N CYS A 380 -25.78 12.01 10.80
CA CYS A 380 -25.91 11.95 12.26
C CYS A 380 -27.32 11.57 12.79
N LYS A 381 -28.17 10.98 11.96
CA LYS A 381 -29.51 10.55 12.40
C LYS A 381 -29.75 9.06 12.14
N PHE A 382 -29.54 8.64 10.92
CA PHE A 382 -29.47 7.27 10.47
C PHE A 382 -28.12 7.07 9.84
N ASN A 383 -27.54 5.90 9.92
CA ASN A 383 -26.23 5.64 9.33
C ASN A 383 -26.15 4.20 8.91
N ASP A 384 -26.47 3.96 7.66
CA ASP A 384 -26.24 2.66 7.08
C ASP A 384 -24.75 2.38 7.08
N TYR A 385 -24.41 1.16 7.47
CA TYR A 385 -23.03 0.77 7.66
C TYR A 385 -22.54 -0.12 6.54
N PHE A 386 -21.31 0.16 6.10
CA PHE A 386 -20.46 -0.84 5.50
C PHE A 386 -19.30 -1.12 6.47
N VAL A 387 -19.11 -2.38 6.81
CA VAL A 387 -17.99 -2.83 7.64
C VAL A 387 -17.09 -3.78 6.85
N MET A 388 -15.81 -3.71 7.13
CA MET A 388 -14.80 -4.63 6.61
C MET A 388 -14.03 -5.19 7.80
N LEU A 389 -14.42 -6.40 8.22
CA LEU A 389 -13.90 -7.04 9.43
C LEU A 389 -12.75 -7.96 9.06
N LEU A 390 -11.56 -7.66 9.57
CA LEU A 390 -10.33 -8.38 9.32
C LEU A 390 -9.95 -9.27 10.52
N ASP A 391 -9.97 -10.59 10.31
CA ASP A 391 -9.44 -11.58 11.25
C ASP A 391 -8.06 -12.04 10.78
N THR A 392 -7.01 -11.57 11.43
CA THR A 392 -5.59 -11.81 11.12
C THR A 392 -4.80 -12.13 12.38
N ALA A 393 -3.67 -12.79 12.23
CA ALA A 393 -2.70 -12.98 13.31
C ALA A 393 -1.75 -11.77 13.51
N PHE A 394 -1.87 -10.74 12.68
CA PHE A 394 -1.00 -9.56 12.74
C PHE A 394 -1.08 -8.84 14.09
N THR A 395 0.08 -8.62 14.68
CA THR A 395 0.25 -7.85 15.92
C THR A 395 1.51 -7.01 15.83
N THR A 396 1.49 -5.82 16.38
CA THR A 396 2.64 -4.92 16.36
C THR A 396 2.76 -4.14 17.68
N THR A 397 3.97 -3.68 17.98
CA THR A 397 4.23 -2.75 19.09
C THR A 397 4.04 -1.30 18.70
N ASP A 398 3.92 -1.01 17.40
CA ASP A 398 3.60 0.33 16.89
C ASP A 398 2.08 0.53 16.84
N PRO A 399 1.50 1.38 17.71
CA PRO A 399 0.06 1.59 17.72
C PRO A 399 -0.50 2.19 16.42
N SER A 400 0.34 2.83 15.60
CA SER A 400 -0.08 3.44 14.33
C SER A 400 -0.33 2.41 13.23
N LEU A 401 0.24 1.22 13.36
CA LEU A 401 0.11 0.11 12.42
C LEU A 401 -0.87 -0.96 12.93
N GLN A 402 -1.31 -0.88 14.19
CA GLN A 402 -2.21 -1.88 14.77
C GLN A 402 -3.60 -1.80 14.14
N ASN A 403 -4.11 -2.93 13.64
CA ASN A 403 -5.49 -3.03 13.19
C ASN A 403 -6.48 -2.72 14.32
N PRO A 404 -7.66 -2.17 14.02
CA PRO A 404 -8.69 -1.87 15.03
C PRO A 404 -9.09 -3.07 15.87
N ALA A 405 -9.30 -2.84 17.17
CA ALA A 405 -9.63 -3.91 18.13
C ALA A 405 -10.99 -4.56 17.87
N ASP A 406 -11.93 -3.84 17.24
CA ASP A 406 -13.22 -4.34 16.80
C ASP A 406 -13.16 -5.01 15.42
N LYS A 407 -11.95 -5.13 14.84
CA LYS A 407 -11.65 -5.70 13.53
C LYS A 407 -12.13 -4.88 12.34
N ASN A 408 -12.90 -3.82 12.52
CA ASN A 408 -13.42 -3.03 11.42
C ASN A 408 -12.35 -2.08 10.87
N ILE A 409 -11.73 -2.45 9.76
CA ILE A 409 -10.75 -1.60 9.07
C ILE A 409 -11.40 -0.54 8.16
N ALA A 410 -12.71 -0.61 7.91
CA ALA A 410 -13.45 0.41 7.15
C ALA A 410 -13.82 1.61 8.04
N MET A 411 -12.82 2.26 8.62
CA MET A 411 -12.95 3.46 9.46
C MET A 411 -11.97 4.54 9.04
N ASP A 412 -12.40 5.81 9.12
CA ASP A 412 -11.53 6.93 8.87
C ASP A 412 -10.52 7.17 10.02
N SER A 413 -9.61 8.12 9.84
CA SER A 413 -8.59 8.44 10.83
C SER A 413 -9.13 9.02 12.15
N LEU A 414 -10.41 9.38 12.21
CA LEU A 414 -11.12 9.88 13.38
C LEU A 414 -11.94 8.78 14.07
N GLY A 415 -11.98 7.58 13.51
CA GLY A 415 -12.75 6.44 14.01
C GLY A 415 -14.22 6.43 13.57
N ASN A 416 -14.58 7.15 12.51
CA ASN A 416 -15.91 7.07 11.93
C ASN A 416 -15.99 5.86 10.99
N PRO A 417 -16.95 4.95 11.18
CA PRO A 417 -17.18 3.84 10.27
C PRO A 417 -17.60 4.33 8.86
N LEU A 418 -17.33 3.51 7.84
CA LEU A 418 -17.78 3.78 6.48
C LEU A 418 -19.30 3.76 6.43
N GLY A 419 -19.87 4.92 6.17
CA GLY A 419 -21.28 5.20 6.11
C GLY A 419 -21.51 6.68 5.86
N ILE A 420 -22.77 7.11 5.90
CA ILE A 420 -23.17 8.50 5.59
C ILE A 420 -22.47 9.53 6.53
N ASN A 421 -22.11 9.15 7.75
CA ASN A 421 -21.49 10.06 8.72
C ASN A 421 -20.07 10.48 8.34
N LEU A 422 -19.41 9.80 7.39
CA LEU A 422 -18.15 10.24 6.77
C LEU A 422 -18.27 11.60 6.08
N ALA A 423 -19.49 12.07 5.79
CA ALA A 423 -19.73 13.42 5.33
C ALA A 423 -19.18 14.49 6.30
N LYS A 424 -19.16 14.21 7.61
CA LYS A 424 -18.59 15.11 8.63
C LYS A 424 -17.05 15.17 8.58
N SER A 425 -16.41 14.13 8.07
CA SER A 425 -14.96 14.08 7.86
C SER A 425 -14.53 14.64 6.49
N GLY A 426 -15.50 15.10 5.69
CA GLY A 426 -15.24 15.64 4.36
C GLY A 426 -14.99 14.58 3.27
N LEU A 427 -15.28 13.32 3.54
CA LEU A 427 -15.04 12.21 2.61
C LEU A 427 -16.21 11.98 1.63
N PHE A 428 -17.37 12.62 1.82
CA PHE A 428 -18.41 12.70 0.79
C PHE A 428 -18.08 13.85 -0.15
N THR A 429 -17.56 13.52 -1.31
CA THR A 429 -17.07 14.50 -2.29
C THR A 429 -17.93 14.54 -3.56
N VAL A 430 -18.64 13.45 -3.87
CA VAL A 430 -19.52 13.32 -5.03
C VAL A 430 -20.94 13.62 -4.60
N CYS A 431 -21.32 14.87 -4.72
CA CYS A 431 -22.64 15.37 -4.35
C CYS A 431 -22.88 16.74 -5.00
N CYS A 432 -24.14 17.22 -4.96
CA CYS A 432 -24.45 18.52 -5.53
C CYS A 432 -23.58 19.64 -4.93
N PRO A 433 -22.83 20.38 -5.77
CA PRO A 433 -22.11 21.57 -5.31
C PRO A 433 -23.11 22.54 -4.65
N ARG A 434 -22.82 23.01 -3.42
CA ARG A 434 -23.69 23.88 -2.59
C ARG A 434 -24.66 23.16 -1.66
N ASN A 435 -24.57 21.84 -1.48
CA ASN A 435 -25.13 21.21 -0.29
C ASN A 435 -24.51 21.83 0.96
N ALA A 436 -25.08 21.59 2.13
CA ALA A 436 -24.55 22.08 3.41
C ALA A 436 -23.14 21.56 3.73
N PHE A 437 -22.55 20.76 2.86
CA PHE A 437 -21.22 20.15 2.99
C PHE A 437 -20.24 20.78 1.99
N PRO A 438 -19.21 21.48 2.49
CA PRO A 438 -18.22 22.14 1.64
C PRO A 438 -17.33 21.15 0.84
N SER A 439 -17.32 19.87 1.20
CA SER A 439 -16.59 18.80 0.51
C SER A 439 -17.19 18.42 -0.84
N CYS A 440 -18.46 18.76 -1.13
CA CYS A 440 -19.11 18.43 -2.40
C CYS A 440 -18.44 19.12 -3.59
N GLN A 441 -17.93 18.30 -4.54
CA GLN A 441 -17.19 18.78 -5.71
C GLN A 441 -18.01 18.72 -7.02
N GLY A 442 -19.01 17.84 -7.09
CA GLY A 442 -19.88 17.65 -8.25
C GLY A 442 -20.66 16.35 -8.15
N ASP A 443 -21.67 16.18 -9.00
CA ASP A 443 -22.58 15.04 -9.01
C ASP A 443 -22.51 14.19 -10.29
N GLU A 444 -21.49 14.40 -11.12
CA GLU A 444 -21.38 13.73 -12.43
C GLU A 444 -21.32 12.20 -12.29
N GLU A 445 -20.65 11.69 -11.26
CA GLU A 445 -20.52 10.24 -11.03
C GLU A 445 -21.82 9.59 -10.54
N LEU A 446 -22.77 10.38 -10.03
CA LEU A 446 -24.10 9.87 -9.64
C LEU A 446 -25.06 9.76 -10.83
N LYS A 447 -24.77 10.43 -11.95
CA LYS A 447 -25.69 10.47 -13.10
C LYS A 447 -25.88 9.10 -13.75
N GLY A 448 -27.13 8.73 -13.94
CA GLY A 448 -27.51 7.44 -14.50
C GLY A 448 -27.54 6.30 -13.48
N THR A 449 -27.38 6.62 -12.19
CA THR A 449 -27.55 5.69 -11.06
C THR A 449 -28.86 6.00 -10.33
N PRO A 450 -29.36 5.13 -9.45
CA PRO A 450 -30.47 5.44 -8.54
C PRO A 450 -30.19 6.67 -7.67
N PHE A 451 -28.93 6.97 -7.40
CA PHE A 451 -28.47 8.10 -6.60
C PHE A 451 -28.31 9.40 -7.41
N THR A 452 -28.83 9.46 -8.65
CA THR A 452 -28.83 10.68 -9.43
C THR A 452 -29.70 11.73 -8.73
N PRO A 453 -29.16 12.91 -8.33
CA PRO A 453 -29.98 13.94 -7.71
C PRO A 453 -31.07 14.45 -8.66
N ASN A 454 -32.32 14.49 -8.20
CA ASN A 454 -33.42 15.01 -8.99
C ASN A 454 -33.26 16.51 -9.28
N GLN A 455 -32.66 17.26 -8.38
CA GLN A 455 -32.29 18.66 -8.56
C GLN A 455 -31.11 19.01 -7.66
N CYS A 456 -30.05 19.53 -8.24
CA CYS A 456 -29.04 20.21 -7.46
C CYS A 456 -29.57 21.58 -7.02
N PRO A 457 -29.65 21.88 -5.72
CA PRO A 457 -30.22 23.13 -5.23
C PRO A 457 -29.46 24.34 -5.76
N GLY A 458 -30.09 25.11 -6.62
CA GLY A 458 -29.55 26.38 -7.13
C GLY A 458 -29.68 27.50 -6.12
N GLY A 459 -28.85 27.53 -5.08
CA GLY A 459 -28.46 28.80 -4.48
C GLY A 459 -29.22 29.40 -3.30
N VAL A 460 -30.13 28.73 -2.59
CA VAL A 460 -30.64 29.24 -1.30
C VAL A 460 -30.76 28.11 -0.29
N ILE A 461 -29.91 28.20 0.75
CA ILE A 461 -30.02 27.37 1.95
C ILE A 461 -31.41 27.65 2.57
N GLY A 462 -32.31 26.68 2.58
CA GLY A 462 -33.58 26.76 3.29
C GLY A 462 -34.88 26.57 2.46
N ALA A 463 -34.81 26.35 1.15
CA ALA A 463 -35.99 26.22 0.31
C ALA A 463 -36.10 24.89 -0.47
N VAL A 464 -35.19 23.94 -0.23
CA VAL A 464 -35.24 22.61 -0.86
C VAL A 464 -35.48 21.61 0.23
N THR A 465 -36.54 20.82 0.09
CA THR A 465 -36.60 19.51 0.76
C THR A 465 -35.38 18.75 0.31
N MET A 466 -34.44 18.54 1.21
CA MET A 466 -33.17 17.84 0.93
C MET A 466 -33.38 16.32 0.74
N GLU A 467 -34.60 15.88 0.74
CA GLU A 467 -35.03 14.57 0.30
C GLU A 467 -34.60 14.41 -1.16
N ASN A 468 -33.82 13.38 -1.47
CA ASN A 468 -33.33 13.03 -2.80
C ASN A 468 -32.12 13.86 -3.32
N ALA A 469 -31.31 14.40 -2.45
CA ALA A 469 -30.05 15.01 -2.88
C ALA A 469 -28.94 13.99 -3.14
N HIS A 470 -29.00 12.86 -2.48
CA HIS A 470 -28.05 11.74 -2.57
C HIS A 470 -26.56 12.17 -2.54
N GLY A 471 -25.67 11.24 -2.32
CA GLY A 471 -24.24 11.53 -2.33
C GLY A 471 -23.37 10.28 -2.27
N ALA A 472 -22.09 10.46 -2.54
CA ALA A 472 -21.11 9.40 -2.48
C ALA A 472 -19.75 9.92 -1.99
N THR A 473 -18.90 8.98 -1.59
CA THR A 473 -17.54 9.29 -1.12
C THR A 473 -16.57 9.63 -2.25
N GLY A 474 -16.78 9.16 -3.47
CA GLY A 474 -15.72 8.94 -4.43
C GLY A 474 -14.94 7.66 -4.06
N TRP A 475 -13.92 7.30 -4.85
CA TRP A 475 -13.06 6.16 -4.55
C TRP A 475 -12.18 6.45 -3.33
N LEU A 476 -12.24 5.53 -2.38
CA LEU A 476 -11.41 5.47 -1.18
C LEU A 476 -10.62 4.15 -1.22
N GLU A 477 -9.56 4.06 -0.43
CA GLU A 477 -8.87 2.80 -0.17
C GLU A 477 -9.06 2.43 1.30
N VAL A 478 -9.42 1.16 1.55
CA VAL A 478 -9.41 0.57 2.89
C VAL A 478 -8.20 -0.34 2.99
N ARG A 479 -7.32 -0.07 3.95
CA ARG A 479 -6.08 -0.83 4.18
C ARG A 479 -6.17 -1.63 5.47
N GLY A 480 -5.67 -2.89 5.43
CA GLY A 480 -5.50 -3.75 6.59
C GLY A 480 -4.12 -4.41 6.61
N ASN A 481 -3.56 -4.61 7.80
CA ASN A 481 -2.26 -5.27 7.96
C ASN A 481 -2.45 -6.76 8.26
N ILE A 482 -1.57 -7.58 7.70
CA ILE A 482 -1.62 -9.04 7.74
C ILE A 482 -0.23 -9.61 8.02
N VAL A 483 -0.16 -10.91 8.28
CA VAL A 483 1.12 -11.63 8.38
C VAL A 483 1.43 -12.26 7.02
N PRO A 484 2.65 -12.12 6.50
CA PRO A 484 3.08 -12.79 5.28
C PRO A 484 2.76 -14.30 5.30
N GLY A 485 2.15 -14.80 4.23
CA GLY A 485 1.82 -16.22 4.07
C GLY A 485 0.66 -16.76 4.93
N GLU A 486 0.01 -15.94 5.79
CA GLU A 486 -1.12 -16.42 6.59
C GLU A 486 -2.39 -16.66 5.77
N GLU A 487 -3.27 -17.50 6.28
CA GLU A 487 -4.67 -17.52 5.87
C GLU A 487 -5.49 -16.65 6.84
N PHE A 488 -5.99 -15.54 6.33
CA PHE A 488 -6.82 -14.61 7.09
C PHE A 488 -8.26 -14.57 6.59
N LYS A 489 -9.17 -14.06 7.41
CA LYS A 489 -10.57 -13.93 7.02
C LYS A 489 -10.94 -12.46 6.87
N LEU A 490 -11.62 -12.14 5.76
CA LEU A 490 -12.15 -10.83 5.45
C LEU A 490 -13.67 -10.92 5.28
N ARG A 491 -14.43 -10.19 6.09
CA ARG A 491 -15.89 -10.12 6.03
C ARG A 491 -16.31 -8.71 5.64
N MET A 492 -16.95 -8.57 4.51
CA MET A 492 -17.43 -7.30 3.96
C MET A 492 -18.96 -7.30 4.00
N ALA A 493 -19.55 -6.41 4.78
CA ALA A 493 -20.99 -6.39 4.97
C ALA A 493 -21.58 -4.97 4.91
N ILE A 494 -22.76 -4.86 4.31
CA ILE A 494 -23.58 -3.64 4.29
C ILE A 494 -24.97 -3.94 4.84
N TRP A 495 -25.57 -2.97 5.54
CA TRP A 495 -26.94 -3.06 6.02
C TRP A 495 -27.56 -1.71 6.33
N ASP A 496 -28.92 -1.65 6.28
CA ASP A 496 -29.68 -0.51 6.78
C ASP A 496 -29.81 -0.56 8.31
N THR A 497 -29.79 0.60 8.92
CA THR A 497 -30.00 0.75 10.36
C THR A 497 -31.40 1.24 10.64
N ARG A 498 -32.14 0.51 11.52
CA ARG A 498 -33.45 0.85 12.08
C ARG A 498 -34.65 0.66 11.16
N ASP A 499 -34.55 0.91 9.89
CA ASP A 499 -35.66 0.75 8.97
C ASP A 499 -35.23 0.06 7.66
N HIS A 500 -36.00 0.10 6.61
CA HIS A 500 -35.77 -0.47 5.29
C HIS A 500 -35.98 0.61 4.23
N VAL A 501 -35.55 1.84 4.51
CA VAL A 501 -35.89 3.00 3.67
C VAL A 501 -34.65 3.82 3.35
N LEU A 502 -34.49 4.19 2.09
CA LEU A 502 -33.36 4.97 1.56
C LEU A 502 -32.04 4.18 1.48
N ASP A 503 -31.93 3.47 0.40
CA ASP A 503 -30.85 2.52 0.14
C ASP A 503 -29.45 3.14 0.19
N SER A 504 -28.53 2.33 0.69
CA SER A 504 -27.10 2.55 0.57
C SER A 504 -26.43 1.45 -0.26
N MET A 505 -25.32 1.78 -0.89
CA MET A 505 -24.61 0.89 -1.79
C MET A 505 -23.09 1.06 -1.68
N VAL A 506 -22.37 -0.01 -1.89
CA VAL A 506 -20.90 0.01 -1.99
C VAL A 506 -20.45 -0.66 -3.29
N LEU A 507 -19.49 -0.04 -3.96
CA LEU A 507 -18.69 -0.67 -5.03
C LEU A 507 -17.33 -1.03 -4.45
N LEU A 508 -16.85 -2.22 -4.79
CA LEU A 508 -15.59 -2.78 -4.31
C LEU A 508 -14.76 -3.18 -5.52
N ASP A 509 -13.47 -2.80 -5.53
CA ASP A 509 -12.61 -2.99 -6.71
C ASP A 509 -11.12 -2.82 -6.36
N ASN A 510 -10.24 -3.34 -7.21
CA ASN A 510 -8.81 -3.08 -7.16
C ASN A 510 -8.19 -3.48 -5.81
N PHE A 511 -8.29 -4.77 -5.47
CA PHE A 511 -7.55 -5.35 -4.35
C PHE A 511 -6.05 -5.37 -4.70
N GLN A 512 -5.22 -4.93 -3.77
CA GLN A 512 -3.77 -4.82 -3.95
C GLN A 512 -3.03 -5.33 -2.72
N TRP A 513 -1.91 -5.99 -2.93
CA TRP A 513 -0.96 -6.36 -1.89
C TRP A 513 0.07 -5.25 -1.65
N TYR A 514 0.62 -5.20 -0.45
CA TYR A 514 1.68 -4.27 -0.07
C TYR A 514 2.76 -4.99 0.73
N GLU A 515 4.02 -4.79 0.36
CA GLU A 515 5.17 -5.37 1.03
C GLU A 515 5.39 -4.89 2.46
N MET A 516 4.82 -3.75 2.82
CA MET A 516 5.00 -3.13 4.14
C MET A 516 3.66 -2.86 4.80
N ALA A 517 3.60 -3.14 6.11
CA ALA A 517 2.51 -2.71 6.94
C ALA A 517 2.35 -1.17 6.88
N GLY A 518 1.12 -0.71 6.83
CA GLY A 518 0.77 0.70 6.78
C GLY A 518 -0.30 1.06 7.81
N LYS A 519 -0.63 2.35 7.90
CA LYS A 519 -1.73 2.77 8.78
C LYS A 519 -3.04 2.12 8.29
N PRO A 520 -3.69 1.28 9.11
CA PRO A 520 -4.97 0.69 8.72
C PRO A 520 -6.08 1.71 8.72
N GLY A 521 -7.11 1.47 7.90
CA GLY A 521 -8.28 2.33 7.82
C GLY A 521 -8.50 2.89 6.43
N ILE A 522 -9.37 3.91 6.34
CA ILE A 522 -9.79 4.56 5.10
C ILE A 522 -8.85 5.74 4.77
N ALA A 523 -8.41 5.79 3.52
CA ALA A 523 -7.72 6.93 2.93
C ALA A 523 -8.36 7.32 1.58
N PRO A 524 -8.36 8.59 1.17
CA PRO A 524 -8.65 8.98 -0.21
C PRO A 524 -7.66 8.30 -1.17
N LYS A 525 -8.19 7.83 -2.33
CA LYS A 525 -7.37 7.17 -3.36
C LYS A 525 -7.11 8.11 -4.55
#